data_00b554c2baab5560a7bad585a4fd7cdc
#
_entry.id   00b554c2baab5560a7bad585a4fd7cdc
#
_cell.length_a   1.000
_cell.length_b   1.000
_cell.length_c   1.000
_cell.angle_alpha   90.00
_cell.angle_beta   90.00
_cell.angle_gamma   90.00
#
_symmetry.space_group_name_H-M   'P 1'
#
loop_
_entity.id
_entity.type
_entity.pdbx_description
1 polymer ?
#
loop_
_entity_poly.entity_id
_entity_poly.type
_entity_poly.pdbx_seq_one_letter_code
_entity_poly.pdbx_strand_id
1 'polypeptide(L)'
;MKNAIPILTPLRGIAALCVVFFHARLILFPQWMTPLQDYTHFIENSYLWVDLFFILSGFVMMQVYANAFSRDKENPASSPPSHALSWGQFMWLRFSRIYPLFFITLVVLIVWESVKSANGLGFYGGALFESWGVSGIPAFNGPFNRFDALLPNLFMLHGITETDLTWNISSWSLSVEWLSYMVFPFLVPLLLRKKLSYLTPLLFIAGLCVVNASKGTLDATGGVLALLRALSSFVLGAWLQTVTLSPRRQQFFNHDITLLVVMMLSLGLLHLPTYSYHNVIVVTSFALLVFVAAQQTERKSPVFLLLDNKITRFLGDISYSLYLWHAVLLLAGIEIAHHLMPETVARWYSQTSWFTAGIGALVFALVTIGLSALSYFYFEKPVMKWLRARMKKAPTSSSATA
;
A
#
# COMPACT_ATOMS: atom_id res chain seq x y z
N MET A 1 -2.52 24.75 1.02
CA MET A 1 -2.67 23.29 0.82
C MET A 1 -4.00 23.11 0.09
N LYS A 2 -3.99 22.51 -1.13
CA LYS A 2 -5.25 22.14 -1.79
C LYS A 2 -5.96 21.19 -0.83
N ASN A 3 -7.26 21.42 -0.60
CA ASN A 3 -8.08 20.68 0.36
C ASN A 3 -7.87 19.17 0.20
N ALA A 4 -7.55 18.49 1.32
CA ALA A 4 -7.54 17.03 1.34
C ALA A 4 -8.94 16.54 0.92
N ILE A 5 -9.00 15.53 0.06
CA ILE A 5 -10.28 14.91 -0.30
C ILE A 5 -10.71 14.08 0.91
N PRO A 6 -11.89 14.37 1.49
CA PRO A 6 -12.26 13.87 2.82
C PRO A 6 -12.18 12.34 2.95
N ILE A 7 -12.79 11.60 2.03
CA ILE A 7 -12.93 10.13 2.14
C ILE A 7 -11.64 9.35 1.79
N LEU A 8 -10.73 9.91 0.95
CA LEU A 8 -9.56 9.15 0.46
C LEU A 8 -8.57 8.80 1.59
N THR A 9 -8.39 9.69 2.58
CA THR A 9 -7.51 9.41 3.73
C THR A 9 -8.07 8.29 4.63
N PRO A 10 -9.34 8.34 5.07
CA PRO A 10 -9.99 7.24 5.76
C PRO A 10 -9.91 5.89 5.03
N LEU A 11 -10.18 5.89 3.72
CA LEU A 11 -10.14 4.68 2.90
C LEU A 11 -8.77 4.00 2.93
N ARG A 12 -7.68 4.78 2.92
CA ARG A 12 -6.31 4.26 3.08
C ARG A 12 -6.11 3.57 4.44
N GLY A 13 -6.66 4.12 5.51
CA GLY A 13 -6.57 3.55 6.85
C GLY A 13 -7.27 2.20 6.95
N ILE A 14 -8.48 2.11 6.41
CA ILE A 14 -9.26 0.86 6.35
C ILE A 14 -8.52 -0.18 5.52
N ALA A 15 -8.07 0.18 4.32
CA ALA A 15 -7.31 -0.72 3.44
C ALA A 15 -6.03 -1.24 4.11
N ALA A 16 -5.30 -0.40 4.85
CA ALA A 16 -4.11 -0.81 5.58
C ALA A 16 -4.43 -1.88 6.64
N LEU A 17 -5.49 -1.70 7.43
CA LEU A 17 -5.92 -2.70 8.41
C LEU A 17 -6.34 -4.03 7.75
N CYS A 18 -7.03 -3.98 6.62
CA CYS A 18 -7.39 -5.19 5.88
C CYS A 18 -6.14 -5.97 5.44
N VAL A 19 -5.11 -5.28 4.93
CA VAL A 19 -3.83 -5.92 4.56
C VAL A 19 -3.07 -6.45 5.78
N VAL A 20 -3.13 -5.77 6.92
CA VAL A 20 -2.55 -6.25 8.19
C VAL A 20 -3.14 -7.63 8.56
N PHE A 21 -4.46 -7.78 8.52
CA PHE A 21 -5.12 -9.05 8.82
C PHE A 21 -4.95 -10.09 7.72
N PHE A 22 -4.81 -9.69 6.46
CA PHE A 22 -4.45 -10.60 5.38
C PHE A 22 -3.14 -11.34 5.68
N HIS A 23 -2.08 -10.65 6.10
CA HIS A 23 -0.81 -11.28 6.46
C HIS A 23 -0.89 -12.02 7.80
N ALA A 24 -1.58 -11.45 8.79
CA ALA A 24 -1.72 -12.06 10.11
C ALA A 24 -2.43 -13.42 10.07
N ARG A 25 -3.33 -13.68 9.10
CA ARG A 25 -4.06 -14.95 9.00
C ARG A 25 -3.16 -16.16 8.89
N LEU A 26 -2.03 -16.04 8.18
CA LEU A 26 -1.09 -17.14 7.97
C LEU A 26 -0.19 -17.40 9.18
N ILE A 27 0.18 -16.33 9.89
CA ILE A 27 1.20 -16.37 10.93
C ILE A 27 0.57 -16.48 12.32
N LEU A 28 -0.43 -15.63 12.62
CA LEU A 28 -1.03 -15.57 13.96
C LEU A 28 -2.35 -16.35 14.10
N PHE A 29 -3.11 -16.50 13.00
CA PHE A 29 -4.47 -17.06 13.04
C PHE A 29 -4.68 -18.25 12.10
N PRO A 30 -3.68 -19.13 11.83
CA PRO A 30 -3.82 -20.20 10.85
C PRO A 30 -4.92 -21.19 11.21
N GLN A 31 -5.15 -21.45 12.50
CA GLN A 31 -6.16 -22.40 12.98
C GLN A 31 -7.61 -21.96 12.73
N TRP A 32 -7.84 -20.66 12.43
CA TRP A 32 -9.17 -20.14 12.09
C TRP A 32 -9.36 -19.89 10.59
N MET A 33 -8.33 -20.10 9.75
CA MET A 33 -8.44 -19.83 8.31
C MET A 33 -9.54 -20.63 7.64
N THR A 34 -9.47 -21.96 7.72
CA THR A 34 -10.48 -22.84 7.08
C THR A 34 -11.88 -22.58 7.62
N PRO A 35 -12.12 -22.56 8.95
CA PRO A 35 -13.45 -22.22 9.46
C PRO A 35 -13.95 -20.84 9.04
N LEU A 36 -13.08 -19.86 8.82
CA LEU A 36 -13.47 -18.53 8.36
C LEU A 36 -13.89 -18.54 6.89
N GLN A 37 -13.21 -19.31 6.04
CA GLN A 37 -13.52 -19.43 4.62
C GLN A 37 -14.91 -20.03 4.37
N ASP A 38 -15.44 -20.85 5.27
CA ASP A 38 -16.82 -21.34 5.21
C ASP A 38 -17.87 -20.22 5.27
N TYR A 39 -17.50 -19.06 5.83
CA TYR A 39 -18.39 -17.89 5.97
C TYR A 39 -18.03 -16.74 5.05
N THR A 40 -16.73 -16.50 4.80
CA THR A 40 -16.27 -15.35 4.02
C THR A 40 -14.86 -15.52 3.49
N HIS A 41 -14.64 -15.09 2.25
CA HIS A 41 -13.31 -14.96 1.65
C HIS A 41 -12.71 -13.54 1.81
N PHE A 42 -13.35 -12.67 2.60
CA PHE A 42 -12.96 -11.27 2.73
C PHE A 42 -11.49 -11.10 3.13
N ILE A 43 -11.03 -11.83 4.15
CA ILE A 43 -9.64 -11.73 4.62
C ILE A 43 -8.68 -12.32 3.58
N GLU A 44 -9.05 -13.42 2.94
CA GLU A 44 -8.25 -14.05 1.88
C GLU A 44 -8.05 -13.12 0.67
N ASN A 45 -9.13 -12.44 0.24
CA ASN A 45 -9.12 -11.49 -0.87
C ASN A 45 -8.52 -10.11 -0.49
N SER A 46 -8.20 -9.90 0.80
CA SER A 46 -7.73 -8.58 1.28
C SER A 46 -6.34 -8.18 0.79
N TYR A 47 -5.58 -9.05 0.11
CA TYR A 47 -4.37 -8.64 -0.61
C TYR A 47 -4.66 -7.68 -1.77
N LEU A 48 -5.89 -7.68 -2.30
CA LEU A 48 -6.32 -6.78 -3.38
C LEU A 48 -6.42 -5.30 -2.93
N TRP A 49 -6.47 -5.03 -1.61
CA TRP A 49 -6.39 -3.65 -1.12
C TRP A 49 -5.07 -2.96 -1.49
N VAL A 50 -4.03 -3.72 -1.84
CA VAL A 50 -2.78 -3.16 -2.38
C VAL A 50 -3.02 -2.48 -3.74
N ASP A 51 -3.90 -3.02 -4.58
CA ASP A 51 -4.28 -2.39 -5.86
C ASP A 51 -5.03 -1.08 -5.64
N LEU A 52 -5.87 -1.00 -4.58
CA LEU A 52 -6.49 0.27 -4.18
C LEU A 52 -5.41 1.31 -3.80
N PHE A 53 -4.33 0.93 -3.10
CA PHE A 53 -3.23 1.85 -2.83
C PHE A 53 -2.54 2.32 -4.11
N PHE A 54 -2.31 1.46 -5.10
CA PHE A 54 -1.74 1.88 -6.39
C PHE A 54 -2.66 2.86 -7.12
N ILE A 55 -3.98 2.61 -7.17
CA ILE A 55 -4.97 3.53 -7.76
C ILE A 55 -4.97 4.87 -7.02
N LEU A 56 -5.04 4.85 -5.69
CA LEU A 56 -4.99 6.06 -4.86
C LEU A 56 -3.69 6.84 -5.06
N SER A 57 -2.56 6.14 -5.16
CA SER A 57 -1.27 6.76 -5.39
C SER A 57 -1.23 7.50 -6.71
N GLY A 58 -1.64 6.85 -7.81
CA GLY A 58 -1.74 7.48 -9.13
C GLY A 58 -2.67 8.68 -9.13
N PHE A 59 -3.85 8.55 -8.52
CA PHE A 59 -4.85 9.63 -8.41
C PHE A 59 -4.26 10.85 -7.67
N VAL A 60 -3.68 10.65 -6.50
CA VAL A 60 -3.10 11.72 -5.69
C VAL A 60 -1.88 12.35 -6.37
N MET A 61 -1.04 11.54 -7.03
CA MET A 61 0.09 12.07 -7.80
C MET A 61 -0.38 13.01 -8.91
N MET A 62 -1.38 12.61 -9.68
CA MET A 62 -1.95 13.44 -10.72
C MET A 62 -2.59 14.72 -10.17
N GLN A 63 -3.34 14.61 -9.08
CA GLN A 63 -3.96 15.77 -8.41
C GLN A 63 -2.95 16.82 -7.93
N VAL A 64 -1.84 16.36 -7.37
CA VAL A 64 -0.86 17.25 -6.72
C VAL A 64 0.17 17.78 -7.70
N TYR A 65 0.61 16.97 -8.67
CA TYR A 65 1.79 17.26 -9.47
C TYR A 65 1.54 17.41 -10.97
N ALA A 66 0.31 17.19 -11.49
CA ALA A 66 0.05 17.32 -12.92
C ALA A 66 0.50 18.68 -13.49
N ASN A 67 0.15 19.77 -12.79
CA ASN A 67 0.52 21.12 -13.24
C ASN A 67 2.02 21.39 -13.27
N ALA A 68 2.81 20.65 -12.46
CA ALA A 68 4.26 20.79 -12.45
C ALA A 68 4.94 20.13 -13.66
N PHE A 69 4.24 19.18 -14.33
CA PHE A 69 4.75 18.43 -15.48
C PHE A 69 3.93 18.65 -16.77
N SER A 70 2.81 19.37 -16.70
CA SER A 70 2.08 19.82 -17.90
C SER A 70 2.84 20.99 -18.53
N ARG A 71 3.34 20.81 -19.74
CA ARG A 71 3.84 21.92 -20.57
C ARG A 71 2.64 22.56 -21.26
N ASP A 72 2.22 23.71 -20.80
CA ASP A 72 1.35 24.59 -21.60
C ASP A 72 2.16 25.15 -22.76
N LYS A 73 2.06 24.50 -23.93
CA LYS A 73 2.73 24.96 -25.17
C LYS A 73 2.05 26.20 -25.77
N GLU A 74 0.81 26.49 -25.39
CA GLU A 74 0.00 27.57 -26.01
C GLU A 74 0.24 28.92 -25.35
N ASN A 75 0.80 28.99 -24.14
CA ASN A 75 1.12 30.30 -23.54
C ASN A 75 2.29 30.21 -22.56
N PRO A 76 3.56 30.23 -23.03
CA PRO A 76 4.75 30.19 -22.18
C PRO A 76 4.83 31.36 -21.20
N ALA A 77 4.13 32.45 -21.48
CA ALA A 77 4.14 33.66 -20.64
C ALA A 77 3.09 33.67 -19.52
N SER A 78 2.10 32.77 -19.53
CA SER A 78 1.00 32.76 -18.55
C SER A 78 1.23 31.90 -17.32
N SER A 79 2.28 31.08 -17.30
CA SER A 79 2.65 30.29 -16.11
C SER A 79 3.99 30.81 -15.58
N PRO A 80 4.02 31.40 -14.37
CA PRO A 80 5.29 31.80 -13.77
C PRO A 80 6.18 30.56 -13.59
N PRO A 81 7.50 30.66 -13.84
CA PRO A 81 8.47 29.54 -13.73
C PRO A 81 8.60 28.95 -12.31
N SER A 82 7.89 29.54 -11.34
CA SER A 82 7.93 29.17 -9.93
C SER A 82 7.27 27.81 -9.56
N HIS A 83 6.60 27.12 -10.50
CA HIS A 83 5.87 25.86 -10.23
C HIS A 83 6.40 24.62 -10.96
N ALA A 84 7.37 24.76 -11.85
CA ALA A 84 7.97 23.62 -12.52
C ALA A 84 8.85 22.83 -11.54
N LEU A 85 8.57 21.55 -11.36
CA LEU A 85 9.44 20.62 -10.61
C LEU A 85 10.33 19.86 -11.59
N SER A 86 11.64 19.78 -11.28
CA SER A 86 12.51 18.83 -11.97
C SER A 86 12.17 17.39 -11.56
N TRP A 87 12.50 16.42 -12.42
CA TRP A 87 12.36 15.00 -12.09
C TRP A 87 13.07 14.65 -10.78
N GLY A 88 14.28 15.14 -10.56
CA GLY A 88 15.04 14.88 -9.33
C GLY A 88 14.39 15.48 -8.08
N GLN A 89 13.83 16.69 -8.17
CA GLN A 89 13.08 17.30 -7.06
C GLN A 89 11.81 16.49 -6.72
N PHE A 90 11.09 16.01 -7.73
CA PHE A 90 9.93 15.15 -7.53
C PHE A 90 10.35 13.84 -6.86
N MET A 91 11.40 13.17 -7.37
CA MET A 91 11.91 11.93 -6.78
C MET A 91 12.39 12.13 -5.34
N TRP A 92 13.03 13.26 -5.01
CA TRP A 92 13.39 13.59 -3.63
C TRP A 92 12.18 13.73 -2.70
N LEU A 93 11.09 14.33 -3.18
CA LEU A 93 9.84 14.41 -2.41
C LEU A 93 9.23 13.03 -2.15
N ARG A 94 9.33 12.10 -3.11
CA ARG A 94 8.88 10.72 -2.94
C ARG A 94 9.83 9.94 -2.03
N PHE A 95 11.14 10.05 -2.24
CA PHE A 95 12.15 9.46 -1.37
C PHE A 95 11.95 9.86 0.09
N SER A 96 11.81 11.16 0.35
CA SER A 96 11.59 11.69 1.72
C SER A 96 10.33 11.14 2.38
N ARG A 97 9.36 10.65 1.62
CA ARG A 97 8.09 10.09 2.11
C ARG A 97 8.19 8.60 2.39
N ILE A 98 8.89 7.85 1.53
CA ILE A 98 8.84 6.39 1.54
C ILE A 98 10.09 5.79 2.20
N TYR A 99 11.27 6.19 1.74
CA TYR A 99 12.51 5.51 2.05
C TYR A 99 12.88 5.49 3.54
N PRO A 100 12.73 6.57 4.33
CA PRO A 100 13.21 6.58 5.71
C PRO A 100 12.60 5.49 6.58
N LEU A 101 11.26 5.33 6.54
CA LEU A 101 10.60 4.31 7.35
C LEU A 101 10.83 2.90 6.82
N PHE A 102 10.82 2.72 5.50
CA PHE A 102 11.21 1.47 4.87
C PHE A 102 12.61 1.02 5.33
N PHE A 103 13.60 1.92 5.29
CA PHE A 103 14.97 1.63 5.72
C PHE A 103 15.04 1.24 7.20
N ILE A 104 14.33 1.93 8.09
CA ILE A 104 14.32 1.59 9.52
C ILE A 104 13.70 0.21 9.76
N THR A 105 12.60 -0.13 9.10
CA THR A 105 12.00 -1.46 9.26
C THR A 105 12.91 -2.56 8.71
N LEU A 106 13.65 -2.30 7.65
CA LEU A 106 14.69 -3.21 7.14
C LEU A 106 15.84 -3.37 8.16
N VAL A 107 16.33 -2.27 8.74
CA VAL A 107 17.39 -2.30 9.77
C VAL A 107 16.94 -3.11 10.98
N VAL A 108 15.70 -2.96 11.45
CA VAL A 108 15.17 -3.74 12.57
C VAL A 108 15.20 -5.24 12.26
N LEU A 109 14.82 -5.65 11.06
CA LEU A 109 14.89 -7.06 10.64
C LEU A 109 16.33 -7.55 10.50
N ILE A 110 17.27 -6.73 10.00
CA ILE A 110 18.71 -7.08 9.94
C ILE A 110 19.28 -7.27 11.35
N VAL A 111 18.94 -6.37 12.28
CA VAL A 111 19.37 -6.51 13.68
C VAL A 111 18.83 -7.79 14.28
N TRP A 112 17.55 -8.12 14.04
CA TRP A 112 16.96 -9.36 14.52
C TRP A 112 17.66 -10.60 13.94
N GLU A 113 17.91 -10.63 12.62
CA GLU A 113 18.67 -11.71 11.97
C GLU A 113 20.07 -11.85 12.56
N SER A 114 20.74 -10.73 12.88
CA SER A 114 22.05 -10.74 13.52
C SER A 114 21.99 -11.34 14.94
N VAL A 115 20.95 -11.03 15.70
CA VAL A 115 20.71 -11.63 17.01
C VAL A 115 20.46 -13.14 16.89
N LYS A 116 19.64 -13.58 15.93
CA LYS A 116 19.42 -15.00 15.65
C LYS A 116 20.73 -15.72 15.29
N SER A 117 21.52 -15.14 14.40
CA SER A 117 22.81 -15.70 14.00
C SER A 117 23.76 -15.88 15.19
N ALA A 118 23.85 -14.88 16.05
CA ALA A 118 24.73 -14.93 17.23
C ALA A 118 24.29 -15.97 18.29
N ASN A 119 23.00 -16.32 18.31
CA ASN A 119 22.44 -17.26 19.30
C ASN A 119 22.08 -18.63 18.70
N GLY A 120 22.38 -18.88 17.43
CA GLY A 120 22.05 -20.14 16.75
C GLY A 120 20.53 -20.37 16.59
N LEU A 121 19.72 -19.29 16.55
CA LEU A 121 18.28 -19.39 16.43
C LEU A 121 17.87 -19.51 14.95
N GLY A 122 16.92 -20.42 14.68
CA GLY A 122 16.36 -20.60 13.35
C GLY A 122 15.08 -19.80 13.13
N PHE A 123 14.62 -19.78 11.88
CA PHE A 123 13.35 -19.17 11.48
C PHE A 123 12.15 -19.88 12.12
N TYR A 124 11.17 -19.11 12.57
CA TYR A 124 9.86 -19.58 13.00
C TYR A 124 8.76 -18.66 12.48
N GLY A 125 7.94 -19.16 11.55
CA GLY A 125 6.83 -18.43 10.94
C GLY A 125 5.45 -18.77 11.52
N GLY A 126 5.39 -19.43 12.68
CA GLY A 126 4.16 -19.93 13.27
C GLY A 126 3.83 -21.37 12.87
N ALA A 127 2.77 -21.92 13.45
CA ALA A 127 2.39 -23.34 13.31
C ALA A 127 2.16 -23.78 11.85
N LEU A 128 1.66 -22.88 10.99
CA LEU A 128 1.41 -23.20 9.59
C LEU A 128 2.73 -23.41 8.82
N PHE A 129 3.71 -22.52 9.02
CA PHE A 129 5.04 -22.66 8.40
C PHE A 129 5.78 -23.91 8.92
N GLU A 130 5.63 -24.18 10.22
CA GLU A 130 6.17 -25.40 10.82
C GLU A 130 5.54 -26.66 10.19
N SER A 131 4.23 -26.67 9.97
CA SER A 131 3.54 -27.80 9.31
C SER A 131 3.97 -28.01 7.85
N TRP A 132 4.47 -26.97 7.19
CA TRP A 132 5.04 -27.04 5.84
C TRP A 132 6.52 -27.42 5.84
N GLY A 133 7.12 -27.66 7.00
CA GLY A 133 8.55 -27.95 7.15
C GLY A 133 9.44 -26.71 6.96
N VAL A 134 8.86 -25.52 7.01
CA VAL A 134 9.56 -24.26 6.86
C VAL A 134 9.80 -23.65 8.26
N SER A 135 10.68 -24.31 9.04
CA SER A 135 11.14 -23.86 10.35
C SER A 135 12.59 -24.26 10.58
N GLY A 136 13.26 -23.65 11.55
CA GLY A 136 14.65 -23.95 11.88
C GLY A 136 15.69 -23.51 10.84
N ILE A 137 15.30 -22.82 9.78
CA ILE A 137 16.23 -22.31 8.76
C ILE A 137 17.16 -21.29 9.41
N PRO A 138 18.50 -21.42 9.22
CA PRO A 138 19.47 -20.53 9.85
C PRO A 138 19.24 -19.06 9.46
N ALA A 139 19.62 -18.14 10.33
CA ALA A 139 19.55 -16.71 10.09
C ALA A 139 20.20 -16.32 8.76
N PHE A 140 19.64 -15.33 8.07
CA PHE A 140 20.03 -14.83 6.74
C PHE A 140 19.85 -15.81 5.56
N ASN A 141 19.30 -17.01 5.78
CA ASN A 141 19.09 -18.02 4.71
C ASN A 141 17.63 -18.15 4.26
N GLY A 142 16.73 -17.39 4.84
CA GLY A 142 15.33 -17.36 4.41
C GLY A 142 14.34 -17.87 5.47
N PRO A 143 13.06 -18.06 5.11
CA PRO A 143 12.50 -17.95 3.75
C PRO A 143 12.39 -16.51 3.25
N PHE A 144 12.31 -15.50 4.14
CA PHE A 144 12.12 -14.11 3.77
C PHE A 144 13.42 -13.30 3.93
N ASN A 145 14.06 -13.38 5.09
CA ASN A 145 15.23 -12.58 5.44
C ASN A 145 16.51 -13.24 4.88
N ARG A 146 16.72 -13.13 3.56
CA ARG A 146 17.88 -13.70 2.86
C ARG A 146 18.95 -12.66 2.61
N PHE A 147 20.20 -13.05 2.75
CA PHE A 147 21.34 -12.15 2.56
C PHE A 147 21.48 -11.68 1.10
N ASP A 148 21.24 -12.57 0.13
CA ASP A 148 21.29 -12.29 -1.31
C ASP A 148 20.27 -11.23 -1.73
N ALA A 149 19.10 -11.18 -1.08
CA ALA A 149 18.06 -10.20 -1.35
C ALA A 149 18.28 -8.83 -0.65
N LEU A 150 19.31 -8.70 0.19
CA LEU A 150 19.54 -7.47 0.97
C LEU A 150 19.82 -6.26 0.08
N LEU A 151 20.70 -6.41 -0.91
CA LEU A 151 21.05 -5.32 -1.81
C LEU A 151 19.88 -4.84 -2.67
N PRO A 152 19.09 -5.73 -3.32
CA PRO A 152 17.84 -5.34 -3.96
C PRO A 152 16.88 -4.57 -3.03
N ASN A 153 16.75 -4.98 -1.78
CA ASN A 153 15.90 -4.27 -0.80
C ASN A 153 16.44 -2.88 -0.50
N LEU A 154 17.75 -2.72 -0.23
CA LEU A 154 18.35 -1.42 0.04
C LEU A 154 18.08 -0.39 -1.06
N PHE A 155 18.05 -0.81 -2.32
CA PHE A 155 17.76 0.06 -3.47
C PHE A 155 16.29 0.10 -3.86
N MET A 156 15.38 -0.55 -3.11
CA MET A 156 13.96 -0.67 -3.44
C MET A 156 13.72 -1.28 -4.84
N LEU A 157 14.50 -2.27 -5.22
CA LEU A 157 14.39 -2.99 -6.50
C LEU A 157 13.84 -4.40 -6.34
N HIS A 158 13.74 -4.90 -5.11
CA HIS A 158 13.33 -6.28 -4.79
C HIS A 158 11.96 -6.66 -5.39
N GLY A 159 11.01 -5.74 -5.56
CA GLY A 159 9.72 -6.05 -6.19
C GLY A 159 9.80 -6.38 -7.68
N ILE A 160 10.96 -6.19 -8.34
CA ILE A 160 11.18 -6.59 -9.74
C ILE A 160 12.32 -7.59 -9.92
N THR A 161 13.28 -7.62 -9.02
CA THR A 161 14.43 -8.53 -9.11
C THR A 161 14.20 -9.86 -8.43
N GLU A 162 13.36 -9.86 -7.38
CA GLU A 162 12.99 -11.06 -6.66
C GLU A 162 11.66 -11.64 -7.16
N THR A 163 11.54 -12.95 -7.15
CA THR A 163 10.30 -13.66 -7.47
C THR A 163 9.43 -13.90 -6.25
N ASP A 164 10.07 -13.96 -5.07
CA ASP A 164 9.48 -14.27 -3.79
C ASP A 164 9.52 -13.06 -2.86
N LEU A 165 8.71 -13.09 -1.79
CA LEU A 165 8.72 -12.09 -0.75
C LEU A 165 10.05 -12.10 0.00
N THR A 166 10.62 -10.92 0.25
CA THR A 166 11.91 -10.79 0.93
C THR A 166 11.86 -9.71 1.99
N TRP A 167 12.57 -9.93 3.10
CA TRP A 167 12.70 -9.04 4.24
C TRP A 167 11.33 -8.56 4.75
N ASN A 168 11.03 -7.29 4.65
CA ASN A 168 9.69 -6.80 4.98
C ASN A 168 8.70 -7.26 3.90
N ILE A 169 7.94 -8.33 4.18
CA ILE A 169 7.08 -9.03 3.21
C ILE A 169 6.02 -8.15 2.55
N SER A 170 5.70 -7.00 3.11
CA SER A 170 4.76 -6.04 2.50
C SER A 170 5.44 -5.07 1.54
N SER A 171 6.76 -4.91 1.62
CA SER A 171 7.50 -3.84 0.94
C SER A 171 7.70 -4.03 -0.57
N TRP A 172 7.40 -5.21 -1.12
CA TRP A 172 7.44 -5.42 -2.57
C TRP A 172 6.61 -4.39 -3.34
N SER A 173 5.44 -4.02 -2.78
CA SER A 173 4.56 -3.02 -3.38
C SER A 173 5.17 -1.63 -3.40
N LEU A 174 5.95 -1.25 -2.38
CA LEU A 174 6.68 0.02 -2.34
C LEU A 174 7.79 0.07 -3.40
N SER A 175 8.44 -1.07 -3.67
CA SER A 175 9.44 -1.19 -4.73
C SER A 175 8.83 -0.89 -6.11
N VAL A 176 7.71 -1.53 -6.46
CA VAL A 176 7.03 -1.28 -7.74
C VAL A 176 6.34 0.09 -7.79
N GLU A 177 5.88 0.61 -6.65
CA GLU A 177 5.37 1.98 -6.54
C GLU A 177 6.47 3.02 -6.77
N TRP A 178 7.68 2.79 -6.23
CA TRP A 178 8.85 3.62 -6.46
C TRP A 178 9.18 3.74 -7.95
N LEU A 179 9.14 2.63 -8.68
CA LEU A 179 9.32 2.61 -10.14
C LEU A 179 8.18 3.34 -10.87
N SER A 180 6.94 3.20 -10.38
CA SER A 180 5.80 3.93 -10.92
C SER A 180 5.96 5.44 -10.77
N TYR A 181 6.57 5.91 -9.67
CA TYR A 181 6.91 7.32 -9.51
C TYR A 181 8.01 7.79 -10.48
N MET A 182 9.00 6.95 -10.78
CA MET A 182 10.05 7.32 -11.75
C MET A 182 9.48 7.63 -13.14
N VAL A 183 8.45 6.87 -13.57
CA VAL A 183 7.82 7.06 -14.88
C VAL A 183 6.68 8.09 -14.88
N PHE A 184 6.13 8.43 -13.72
CA PHE A 184 4.97 9.32 -13.59
C PHE A 184 5.12 10.66 -14.33
N PRO A 185 6.23 11.43 -14.23
CA PRO A 185 6.38 12.70 -14.94
C PRO A 185 6.25 12.59 -16.47
N PHE A 186 6.62 11.44 -17.02
CA PHE A 186 6.50 11.15 -18.46
C PHE A 186 5.09 10.72 -18.86
N LEU A 187 4.32 10.16 -17.92
CA LEU A 187 2.92 9.77 -18.15
C LEU A 187 1.97 10.97 -18.16
N VAL A 188 2.24 12.02 -17.38
CA VAL A 188 1.36 13.20 -17.28
C VAL A 188 1.01 13.80 -18.64
N PRO A 189 1.96 14.12 -19.54
CA PRO A 189 1.62 14.69 -20.85
C PRO A 189 0.81 13.75 -21.74
N LEU A 190 0.96 12.41 -21.55
CA LEU A 190 0.20 11.41 -22.30
C LEU A 190 -1.24 11.33 -21.82
N LEU A 191 -1.45 11.31 -20.50
CA LEU A 191 -2.78 11.23 -19.88
C LEU A 191 -3.61 12.50 -20.10
N LEU A 192 -2.97 13.66 -20.24
CA LEU A 192 -3.65 14.91 -20.56
C LEU A 192 -4.08 15.02 -22.04
N ARG A 193 -3.54 14.16 -22.94
CA ARG A 193 -3.97 14.11 -24.34
C ARG A 193 -5.29 13.36 -24.47
N LYS A 194 -6.39 14.06 -24.71
CA LYS A 194 -7.75 13.51 -24.81
C LYS A 194 -7.85 12.24 -25.65
N LYS A 195 -7.19 12.19 -26.83
CA LYS A 195 -7.24 11.04 -27.76
C LYS A 195 -6.61 9.77 -27.17
N LEU A 196 -5.50 9.87 -26.42
CA LEU A 196 -4.80 8.74 -25.80
C LEU A 196 -5.45 8.35 -24.46
N SER A 197 -6.04 9.32 -23.78
CA SER A 197 -6.67 9.13 -22.48
C SER A 197 -7.79 8.08 -22.50
N TYR A 198 -8.56 7.95 -23.58
CA TYR A 198 -9.63 6.93 -23.68
C TYR A 198 -9.13 5.49 -23.73
N LEU A 199 -7.85 5.26 -24.07
CA LEU A 199 -7.25 3.92 -24.08
C LEU A 199 -6.85 3.46 -22.67
N THR A 200 -6.71 4.36 -21.71
CA THR A 200 -6.20 4.04 -20.37
C THR A 200 -7.03 2.96 -19.63
N PRO A 201 -8.39 3.03 -19.57
CA PRO A 201 -9.17 1.97 -18.94
C PRO A 201 -9.00 0.60 -19.59
N LEU A 202 -8.86 0.56 -20.92
CA LEU A 202 -8.64 -0.69 -21.65
C LEU A 202 -7.26 -1.28 -21.36
N LEU A 203 -6.22 -0.43 -21.33
CA LEU A 203 -4.85 -0.85 -20.98
C LEU A 203 -4.77 -1.35 -19.54
N PHE A 204 -5.47 -0.69 -18.62
CA PHE A 204 -5.59 -1.15 -17.24
C PHE A 204 -6.18 -2.57 -17.16
N ILE A 205 -7.36 -2.79 -17.75
CA ILE A 205 -8.02 -4.09 -17.75
C ILE A 205 -7.15 -5.14 -18.44
N ALA A 206 -6.58 -4.83 -19.61
CA ALA A 206 -5.69 -5.73 -20.33
C ALA A 206 -4.46 -6.12 -19.50
N GLY A 207 -3.82 -5.17 -18.83
CA GLY A 207 -2.67 -5.41 -17.97
C GLY A 207 -3.02 -6.35 -16.81
N LEU A 208 -4.13 -6.12 -16.11
CA LEU A 208 -4.58 -7.02 -15.03
C LEU A 208 -5.01 -8.39 -15.55
N CYS A 209 -5.66 -8.46 -16.73
CA CYS A 209 -6.01 -9.72 -17.36
C CYS A 209 -4.76 -10.56 -17.73
N VAL A 210 -3.69 -9.90 -18.20
CA VAL A 210 -2.40 -10.59 -18.47
C VAL A 210 -1.82 -11.17 -17.19
N VAL A 211 -1.81 -10.41 -16.09
CA VAL A 211 -1.32 -10.90 -14.78
C VAL A 211 -2.17 -12.09 -14.32
N ASN A 212 -3.51 -11.96 -14.38
CA ASN A 212 -4.44 -13.02 -13.97
C ASN A 212 -4.32 -14.27 -14.84
N ALA A 213 -4.16 -14.12 -16.14
CA ALA A 213 -3.98 -15.26 -17.05
C ALA A 213 -2.64 -15.98 -16.81
N SER A 214 -1.60 -15.25 -16.41
CA SER A 214 -0.26 -15.80 -16.16
C SER A 214 -0.13 -16.52 -14.82
N LYS A 215 -0.87 -16.06 -13.78
CA LYS A 215 -0.75 -16.57 -12.38
C LYS A 215 -2.01 -17.29 -11.89
N GLY A 216 -3.12 -17.23 -12.61
CA GLY A 216 -4.44 -17.67 -12.12
C GLY A 216 -5.09 -16.69 -11.12
N THR A 217 -4.35 -15.67 -10.67
CA THR A 217 -4.74 -14.69 -9.66
C THR A 217 -3.99 -13.37 -9.89
N LEU A 218 -4.39 -12.29 -9.20
CA LEU A 218 -3.61 -11.06 -9.16
C LEU A 218 -2.54 -11.05 -8.06
N ASP A 219 -2.34 -12.14 -7.32
CA ASP A 219 -1.31 -12.21 -6.27
C ASP A 219 0.11 -12.38 -6.88
N ALA A 220 0.51 -11.39 -7.67
CA ALA A 220 1.86 -11.23 -8.20
C ALA A 220 2.60 -10.20 -7.34
N THR A 221 3.58 -10.66 -6.57
CA THR A 221 4.34 -9.88 -5.57
C THR A 221 5.78 -9.62 -5.97
N GLY A 222 6.22 -10.16 -7.12
CA GLY A 222 7.58 -10.00 -7.63
C GLY A 222 7.66 -10.07 -9.16
N GLY A 223 8.78 -9.58 -9.68
CA GLY A 223 9.09 -9.60 -11.10
C GLY A 223 8.25 -8.64 -11.95
N VAL A 224 8.27 -8.88 -13.26
CA VAL A 224 7.59 -8.02 -14.25
C VAL A 224 6.06 -8.01 -14.05
N LEU A 225 5.48 -9.10 -13.57
CA LEU A 225 4.03 -9.18 -13.34
C LEU A 225 3.59 -8.29 -12.18
N ALA A 226 4.38 -8.19 -11.11
CA ALA A 226 4.12 -7.27 -10.01
C ALA A 226 4.19 -5.81 -10.50
N LEU A 227 5.18 -5.48 -11.33
CA LEU A 227 5.31 -4.15 -11.93
C LEU A 227 4.13 -3.84 -12.87
N LEU A 228 3.71 -4.80 -13.72
CA LEU A 228 2.58 -4.63 -14.62
C LEU A 228 1.27 -4.39 -13.84
N ARG A 229 1.02 -5.18 -12.77
CA ARG A 229 -0.11 -5.00 -11.85
C ARG A 229 -0.13 -3.59 -11.25
N ALA A 230 1.00 -3.17 -10.68
CA ALA A 230 1.13 -1.86 -10.04
C ALA A 230 0.98 -0.70 -11.04
N LEU A 231 1.67 -0.75 -12.19
CA LEU A 231 1.58 0.30 -13.20
C LEU A 231 0.18 0.41 -13.79
N SER A 232 -0.49 -0.73 -14.06
CA SER A 232 -1.86 -0.72 -14.57
C SER A 232 -2.79 0.03 -13.59
N SER A 233 -2.76 -0.33 -12.31
CA SER A 233 -3.58 0.28 -11.27
C SER A 233 -3.21 1.75 -11.03
N PHE A 234 -1.92 2.09 -10.99
CA PHE A 234 -1.42 3.45 -10.80
C PHE A 234 -1.81 4.38 -11.96
N VAL A 235 -1.64 3.93 -13.21
CA VAL A 235 -1.98 4.72 -14.39
C VAL A 235 -3.48 4.96 -14.49
N LEU A 236 -4.30 3.96 -14.15
CA LEU A 236 -5.75 4.15 -14.04
C LEU A 236 -6.09 5.21 -13.00
N GLY A 237 -5.48 5.16 -11.81
CA GLY A 237 -5.70 6.16 -10.78
C GLY A 237 -5.35 7.57 -11.23
N ALA A 238 -4.21 7.75 -11.92
CA ALA A 238 -3.81 9.02 -12.49
C ALA A 238 -4.81 9.51 -13.56
N TRP A 239 -5.29 8.60 -14.39
CA TRP A 239 -6.31 8.92 -15.40
C TRP A 239 -7.66 9.32 -14.78
N LEU A 240 -8.13 8.61 -13.76
CA LEU A 240 -9.40 8.94 -13.07
C LEU A 240 -9.45 10.39 -12.60
N GLN A 241 -8.33 10.95 -12.18
CA GLN A 241 -8.23 12.34 -11.75
C GLN A 241 -8.45 13.33 -12.92
N THR A 242 -8.18 12.94 -14.17
CA THR A 242 -8.38 13.79 -15.35
C THR A 242 -9.83 13.79 -15.85
N VAL A 243 -10.68 12.89 -15.37
CA VAL A 243 -12.07 12.76 -15.80
C VAL A 243 -12.90 13.93 -15.28
N THR A 244 -13.43 14.72 -16.21
CA THR A 244 -14.32 15.83 -15.88
C THR A 244 -15.78 15.39 -15.99
N LEU A 245 -16.58 15.75 -14.99
CA LEU A 245 -18.01 15.43 -14.92
C LEU A 245 -18.87 16.66 -15.23
N SER A 246 -20.01 16.43 -15.87
CA SER A 246 -21.05 17.46 -15.93
C SER A 246 -21.67 17.67 -14.52
N PRO A 247 -22.24 18.85 -14.21
CA PRO A 247 -22.79 19.14 -12.88
C PRO A 247 -23.81 18.09 -12.38
N ARG A 248 -24.66 17.54 -13.26
CA ARG A 248 -25.63 16.49 -12.91
C ARG A 248 -24.93 15.18 -12.51
N ARG A 249 -23.88 14.77 -13.25
CA ARG A 249 -23.10 13.57 -12.93
C ARG A 249 -22.28 13.76 -11.65
N GLN A 250 -21.75 14.94 -11.44
CA GLN A 250 -21.02 15.26 -10.18
C GLN A 250 -21.95 15.17 -8.98
N GLN A 251 -23.19 15.68 -9.06
CA GLN A 251 -24.20 15.53 -8.03
C GLN A 251 -24.54 14.06 -7.73
N PHE A 252 -24.71 13.23 -8.78
CA PHE A 252 -24.96 11.80 -8.64
C PHE A 252 -23.82 11.08 -7.91
N PHE A 253 -22.57 11.33 -8.29
CA PHE A 253 -21.42 10.71 -7.64
C PHE A 253 -21.11 11.27 -6.25
N ASN A 254 -21.55 12.47 -5.92
CA ASN A 254 -21.43 13.08 -4.59
C ASN A 254 -22.54 12.63 -3.63
N HIS A 255 -23.45 11.76 -4.03
CA HIS A 255 -24.58 11.33 -3.19
C HIS A 255 -24.17 10.18 -2.25
N ASP A 256 -24.68 10.18 -1.01
CA ASP A 256 -24.42 9.15 0.01
C ASP A 256 -24.76 7.74 -0.47
N ILE A 257 -25.92 7.60 -1.14
CA ILE A 257 -26.35 6.29 -1.65
C ILE A 257 -25.34 5.75 -2.67
N THR A 258 -24.83 6.60 -3.57
CA THR A 258 -23.85 6.18 -4.57
C THR A 258 -22.56 5.70 -3.89
N LEU A 259 -22.07 6.43 -2.89
CA LEU A 259 -20.89 6.03 -2.11
C LEU A 259 -21.13 4.70 -1.38
N LEU A 260 -22.28 4.57 -0.71
CA LEU A 260 -22.65 3.37 0.03
C LEU A 260 -22.78 2.15 -0.89
N VAL A 261 -23.48 2.29 -2.03
CA VAL A 261 -23.67 1.19 -3.00
C VAL A 261 -22.32 0.73 -3.57
N VAL A 262 -21.45 1.63 -3.96
CA VAL A 262 -20.13 1.25 -4.51
C VAL A 262 -19.23 0.63 -3.44
N MET A 263 -19.30 1.12 -2.20
CA MET A 263 -18.57 0.53 -1.08
C MET A 263 -19.10 -0.89 -0.78
N MET A 264 -20.43 -1.07 -0.69
CA MET A 264 -21.03 -2.38 -0.46
C MET A 264 -20.79 -3.36 -1.61
N LEU A 265 -20.75 -2.88 -2.85
CA LEU A 265 -20.35 -3.68 -4.00
C LEU A 265 -18.90 -4.19 -3.84
N SER A 266 -17.97 -3.31 -3.50
CA SER A 266 -16.55 -3.69 -3.33
C SER A 266 -16.37 -4.68 -2.16
N LEU A 267 -17.04 -4.43 -1.02
CA LEU A 267 -17.01 -5.34 0.13
C LEU A 267 -17.67 -6.68 -0.19
N GLY A 268 -18.82 -6.67 -0.87
CA GLY A 268 -19.54 -7.87 -1.29
C GLY A 268 -18.72 -8.73 -2.25
N LEU A 269 -18.03 -8.12 -3.20
CA LEU A 269 -17.10 -8.84 -4.09
C LEU A 269 -15.96 -9.49 -3.32
N LEU A 270 -15.37 -8.82 -2.33
CA LEU A 270 -14.32 -9.41 -1.47
C LEU A 270 -14.83 -10.59 -0.63
N HIS A 271 -16.13 -10.61 -0.30
CA HIS A 271 -16.73 -11.69 0.47
C HIS A 271 -16.86 -13.00 -0.35
N LEU A 272 -16.94 -12.91 -1.66
CA LEU A 272 -17.15 -14.06 -2.55
C LEU A 272 -15.87 -14.89 -2.72
N PRO A 273 -15.99 -16.22 -2.99
CA PRO A 273 -14.85 -17.04 -3.35
C PRO A 273 -14.24 -16.57 -4.67
N THR A 274 -12.95 -16.80 -4.83
CA THR A 274 -12.23 -16.43 -6.05
C THR A 274 -12.64 -17.36 -7.22
N TYR A 275 -13.03 -16.75 -8.35
CA TYR A 275 -13.30 -17.43 -9.62
C TYR A 275 -12.53 -16.75 -10.76
N SER A 276 -12.61 -17.29 -11.98
CA SER A 276 -11.87 -16.74 -13.12
C SER A 276 -12.11 -15.23 -13.29
N TYR A 277 -11.03 -14.45 -13.32
CA TYR A 277 -11.04 -12.99 -13.41
C TYR A 277 -11.78 -12.23 -12.29
N HIS A 278 -12.20 -12.90 -11.21
CA HIS A 278 -12.83 -12.27 -10.05
C HIS A 278 -11.99 -11.12 -9.49
N ASN A 279 -10.70 -11.32 -9.36
CA ASN A 279 -9.78 -10.32 -8.83
C ASN A 279 -9.73 -9.04 -9.69
N VAL A 280 -9.84 -9.17 -11.03
CA VAL A 280 -9.91 -8.03 -11.95
C VAL A 280 -11.20 -7.24 -11.72
N ILE A 281 -12.31 -7.92 -11.45
CA ILE A 281 -13.60 -7.28 -11.14
C ILE A 281 -13.51 -6.53 -9.80
N VAL A 282 -12.91 -7.14 -8.77
CA VAL A 282 -12.68 -6.48 -7.46
C VAL A 282 -11.86 -5.21 -7.64
N VAL A 283 -10.72 -5.27 -8.33
CA VAL A 283 -9.85 -4.10 -8.52
C VAL A 283 -10.54 -3.02 -9.37
N THR A 284 -11.36 -3.42 -10.34
CA THR A 284 -12.21 -2.47 -11.10
C THR A 284 -13.23 -1.79 -10.20
N SER A 285 -13.83 -2.52 -9.24
CA SER A 285 -14.73 -1.92 -8.25
C SER A 285 -14.01 -0.93 -7.32
N PHE A 286 -12.75 -1.19 -6.97
CA PHE A 286 -11.92 -0.26 -6.21
C PHE A 286 -11.60 1.01 -7.00
N ALA A 287 -11.39 0.90 -8.31
CA ALA A 287 -11.22 2.09 -9.15
C ALA A 287 -12.47 2.97 -9.14
N LEU A 288 -13.65 2.35 -9.23
CA LEU A 288 -14.93 3.05 -9.10
C LEU A 288 -15.10 3.65 -7.70
N LEU A 289 -14.73 2.92 -6.64
CA LEU A 289 -14.77 3.41 -5.24
C LEU A 289 -13.89 4.63 -5.05
N VAL A 290 -12.65 4.61 -5.54
CA VAL A 290 -11.74 5.76 -5.50
C VAL A 290 -12.30 6.93 -6.26
N PHE A 291 -12.87 6.70 -7.46
CA PHE A 291 -13.48 7.76 -8.26
C PHE A 291 -14.67 8.41 -7.53
N VAL A 292 -15.60 7.62 -6.98
CA VAL A 292 -16.76 8.11 -6.23
C VAL A 292 -16.31 8.82 -4.95
N ALA A 293 -15.36 8.24 -4.21
CA ALA A 293 -14.79 8.85 -3.01
C ALA A 293 -14.15 10.21 -3.30
N ALA A 294 -13.51 10.36 -4.48
CA ALA A 294 -12.90 11.61 -4.90
C ALA A 294 -13.91 12.72 -5.24
N GLN A 295 -15.16 12.37 -5.54
CA GLN A 295 -16.23 13.36 -5.81
C GLN A 295 -16.93 13.84 -4.52
N GLN A 296 -16.64 13.22 -3.38
CA GLN A 296 -17.34 13.55 -2.14
C GLN A 296 -16.91 14.92 -1.60
N THR A 297 -17.91 15.70 -1.20
CA THR A 297 -17.73 16.96 -0.47
C THR A 297 -18.10 16.79 0.99
N GLU A 298 -17.47 17.56 1.86
CA GLU A 298 -17.69 17.51 3.31
C GLU A 298 -19.15 17.83 3.66
N ARG A 299 -19.80 16.95 4.44
CA ARG A 299 -21.19 17.08 4.89
C ARG A 299 -21.45 16.33 6.19
N LYS A 300 -22.59 16.61 6.83
CA LYS A 300 -23.01 15.99 8.11
C LYS A 300 -24.00 14.83 7.91
N SER A 301 -23.84 14.02 6.87
CA SER A 301 -24.69 12.83 6.72
C SER A 301 -24.13 11.65 7.52
N PRO A 302 -24.97 10.70 8.00
CA PRO A 302 -24.53 9.53 8.75
C PRO A 302 -23.50 8.68 7.96
N VAL A 303 -23.75 8.46 6.67
CA VAL A 303 -22.84 7.69 5.81
C VAL A 303 -21.47 8.35 5.68
N PHE A 304 -21.47 9.67 5.48
CA PHE A 304 -20.22 10.43 5.38
C PHE A 304 -19.45 10.41 6.70
N LEU A 305 -20.11 10.67 7.83
CA LEU A 305 -19.49 10.69 9.16
C LEU A 305 -19.03 9.31 9.62
N LEU A 306 -19.66 8.22 9.18
CA LEU A 306 -19.19 6.86 9.44
C LEU A 306 -17.83 6.62 8.80
N LEU A 307 -17.65 7.10 7.56
CA LEU A 307 -16.41 6.90 6.81
C LEU A 307 -15.35 7.96 7.12
N ASP A 308 -15.73 9.21 7.36
CA ASP A 308 -14.83 10.32 7.57
C ASP A 308 -14.99 10.92 8.97
N ASN A 309 -14.37 10.27 9.95
CA ASN A 309 -14.32 10.69 11.34
C ASN A 309 -12.88 10.75 11.86
N LYS A 310 -12.70 11.18 13.12
CA LYS A 310 -11.36 11.32 13.73
C LYS A 310 -10.57 10.03 13.75
N ILE A 311 -11.22 8.88 13.97
CA ILE A 311 -10.56 7.57 14.05
C ILE A 311 -10.09 7.13 12.66
N THR A 312 -10.98 7.19 11.66
CA THR A 312 -10.65 6.76 10.29
C THR A 312 -9.62 7.68 9.63
N ARG A 313 -9.68 8.99 9.89
CA ARG A 313 -8.65 9.95 9.47
C ARG A 313 -7.30 9.65 10.14
N PHE A 314 -7.29 9.37 11.45
CA PHE A 314 -6.08 8.99 12.17
C PHE A 314 -5.46 7.71 11.61
N LEU A 315 -6.26 6.66 11.37
CA LEU A 315 -5.79 5.44 10.73
C LEU A 315 -5.22 5.70 9.33
N GLY A 316 -5.84 6.60 8.58
CA GLY A 316 -5.34 7.04 7.28
C GLY A 316 -4.00 7.77 7.35
N ASP A 317 -3.80 8.60 8.36
CA ASP A 317 -2.54 9.31 8.57
C ASP A 317 -1.39 8.36 8.89
N ILE A 318 -1.62 7.35 9.72
CA ILE A 318 -0.62 6.35 10.12
C ILE A 318 -0.55 5.14 9.17
N SER A 319 -1.37 5.10 8.10
CA SER A 319 -1.54 3.93 7.22
C SER A 319 -0.23 3.38 6.64
N TYR A 320 0.73 4.25 6.34
CA TYR A 320 2.05 3.86 5.84
C TYR A 320 2.89 3.18 6.94
N SER A 321 2.89 3.71 8.15
CA SER A 321 3.53 3.08 9.30
C SER A 321 2.87 1.72 9.62
N LEU A 322 1.52 1.63 9.59
CA LEU A 322 0.78 0.37 9.72
C LEU A 322 1.24 -0.67 8.71
N TYR A 323 1.36 -0.25 7.45
CA TYR A 323 1.73 -1.11 6.34
C TYR A 323 3.15 -1.69 6.44
N LEU A 324 4.08 -1.02 7.09
CA LEU A 324 5.44 -1.53 7.26
C LEU A 324 5.65 -2.25 8.59
N TRP A 325 5.13 -1.72 9.70
CA TRP A 325 5.37 -2.31 11.01
C TRP A 325 4.65 -3.63 11.25
N HIS A 326 3.47 -3.87 10.61
CA HIS A 326 2.80 -5.16 10.81
C HIS A 326 3.65 -6.34 10.33
N ALA A 327 4.37 -6.19 9.22
CA ALA A 327 5.24 -7.23 8.71
C ALA A 327 6.42 -7.51 9.65
N VAL A 328 7.00 -6.46 10.25
CA VAL A 328 8.06 -6.62 11.27
C VAL A 328 7.52 -7.33 12.52
N LEU A 329 6.31 -6.96 12.99
CA LEU A 329 5.68 -7.61 14.13
C LEU A 329 5.34 -9.09 13.85
N LEU A 330 4.91 -9.39 12.63
CA LEU A 330 4.61 -10.76 12.23
C LEU A 330 5.87 -11.61 12.09
N LEU A 331 6.95 -11.09 11.53
CA LEU A 331 8.18 -11.85 11.31
C LEU A 331 9.05 -11.91 12.55
N ALA A 332 9.52 -10.76 13.04
CA ALA A 332 10.37 -10.75 14.23
C ALA A 332 9.59 -10.98 15.53
N GLY A 333 8.36 -10.46 15.64
CA GLY A 333 7.57 -10.57 16.88
C GLY A 333 7.18 -12.00 17.22
N ILE A 334 6.74 -12.80 16.23
CA ILE A 334 6.38 -14.21 16.48
C ILE A 334 7.61 -15.07 16.80
N GLU A 335 8.75 -14.82 16.14
CA GLU A 335 10.00 -15.50 16.44
C GLU A 335 10.48 -15.20 17.87
N ILE A 336 10.47 -13.92 18.26
CA ILE A 336 10.80 -13.51 19.63
C ILE A 336 9.87 -14.18 20.65
N ALA A 337 8.57 -14.18 20.39
CA ALA A 337 7.59 -14.82 21.28
C ALA A 337 7.84 -16.33 21.38
N HIS A 338 8.14 -17.01 20.27
CA HIS A 338 8.42 -18.43 20.24
C HIS A 338 9.67 -18.79 21.06
N HIS A 339 10.76 -18.04 20.92
CA HIS A 339 11.99 -18.32 21.65
C HIS A 339 11.92 -17.96 23.14
N LEU A 340 11.16 -16.91 23.50
CA LEU A 340 11.04 -16.49 24.91
C LEU A 340 9.91 -17.22 25.67
N MET A 341 8.81 -17.58 24.98
CA MET A 341 7.60 -18.11 25.59
C MET A 341 7.00 -19.26 24.74
N PRO A 342 7.75 -20.34 24.47
CA PRO A 342 7.32 -21.40 23.54
C PRO A 342 5.99 -22.05 23.94
N GLU A 343 5.78 -22.30 25.24
CA GLU A 343 4.52 -22.88 25.73
C GLU A 343 3.32 -21.97 25.52
N THR A 344 3.50 -20.65 25.62
CA THR A 344 2.43 -19.68 25.39
C THR A 344 2.05 -19.64 23.91
N VAL A 345 3.04 -19.68 23.02
CA VAL A 345 2.85 -19.76 21.57
C VAL A 345 2.17 -21.07 21.19
N ALA A 346 2.60 -22.22 21.74
CA ALA A 346 1.95 -23.52 21.50
C ALA A 346 0.49 -23.51 21.98
N ARG A 347 0.21 -22.95 23.16
CA ARG A 347 -1.16 -22.78 23.67
C ARG A 347 -2.01 -21.88 22.79
N TRP A 348 -1.42 -20.82 22.20
CA TRP A 348 -2.13 -19.97 21.25
C TRP A 348 -2.62 -20.76 20.03
N TYR A 349 -1.77 -21.56 19.40
CA TYR A 349 -2.13 -22.32 18.21
C TYR A 349 -3.07 -23.51 18.48
N SER A 350 -3.20 -23.93 19.74
CA SER A 350 -4.20 -24.94 20.14
C SER A 350 -5.60 -24.35 20.40
N GLN A 351 -5.76 -23.02 20.37
CA GLN A 351 -7.06 -22.38 20.59
C GLN A 351 -7.97 -22.52 19.36
N THR A 352 -9.26 -22.76 19.60
CA THR A 352 -10.29 -22.86 18.55
C THR A 352 -11.47 -21.90 18.79
N SER A 353 -11.52 -21.25 19.96
CA SER A 353 -12.60 -20.33 20.33
C SER A 353 -12.56 -19.05 19.51
N TRP A 354 -13.67 -18.68 18.86
CA TRP A 354 -13.84 -17.41 18.16
C TRP A 354 -13.72 -16.18 19.07
N PHE A 355 -14.08 -16.33 20.33
CA PHE A 355 -13.87 -15.27 21.33
C PHE A 355 -12.38 -15.00 21.54
N THR A 356 -11.59 -16.07 21.66
CA THR A 356 -10.12 -15.97 21.79
C THR A 356 -9.51 -15.37 20.51
N ALA A 357 -9.97 -15.78 19.33
CA ALA A 357 -9.56 -15.18 18.06
C ALA A 357 -9.84 -13.67 18.03
N GLY A 358 -11.04 -13.25 18.45
CA GLY A 358 -11.43 -11.84 18.50
C GLY A 358 -10.56 -11.01 19.46
N ILE A 359 -10.25 -11.53 20.65
CA ILE A 359 -9.32 -10.86 21.59
C ILE A 359 -7.92 -10.76 20.99
N GLY A 360 -7.39 -11.84 20.42
CA GLY A 360 -6.07 -11.84 19.80
C GLY A 360 -5.98 -10.85 18.63
N ALA A 361 -7.01 -10.80 17.78
CA ALA A 361 -7.12 -9.84 16.68
C ALA A 361 -7.14 -8.39 17.18
N LEU A 362 -7.91 -8.12 18.25
CA LEU A 362 -7.96 -6.79 18.86
C LEU A 362 -6.60 -6.40 19.46
N VAL A 363 -5.97 -7.29 20.22
CA VAL A 363 -4.64 -7.03 20.81
C VAL A 363 -3.62 -6.78 19.73
N PHE A 364 -3.56 -7.61 18.68
CA PHE A 364 -2.64 -7.42 17.55
C PHE A 364 -2.89 -6.10 16.82
N ALA A 365 -4.15 -5.75 16.57
CA ALA A 365 -4.51 -4.47 15.97
C ALA A 365 -4.05 -3.29 16.84
N LEU A 366 -4.31 -3.32 18.14
CA LEU A 366 -3.93 -2.24 19.07
C LEU A 366 -2.41 -2.08 19.18
N VAL A 367 -1.66 -3.19 19.26
CA VAL A 367 -0.18 -3.16 19.29
C VAL A 367 0.35 -2.58 17.98
N THR A 368 -0.17 -3.02 16.85
CA THR A 368 0.27 -2.54 15.53
C THR A 368 -0.07 -1.06 15.34
N ILE A 369 -1.27 -0.62 15.72
CA ILE A 369 -1.69 0.78 15.68
C ILE A 369 -0.83 1.64 16.61
N GLY A 370 -0.58 1.18 17.84
CA GLY A 370 0.23 1.90 18.83
C GLY A 370 1.67 2.11 18.34
N LEU A 371 2.33 1.04 17.89
CA LEU A 371 3.68 1.13 17.31
C LEU A 371 3.72 2.04 16.08
N SER A 372 2.73 1.91 15.21
CA SER A 372 2.63 2.72 13.99
C SER A 372 2.40 4.20 14.30
N ALA A 373 1.59 4.52 15.31
CA ALA A 373 1.38 5.89 15.76
C ALA A 373 2.66 6.49 16.34
N LEU A 374 3.37 5.77 17.21
CA LEU A 374 4.67 6.20 17.74
C LEU A 374 5.66 6.46 16.60
N SER A 375 5.79 5.53 15.68
CA SER A 375 6.65 5.66 14.50
C SER A 375 6.26 6.88 13.65
N TYR A 376 4.98 7.08 13.38
CA TYR A 376 4.49 8.20 12.57
C TYR A 376 4.82 9.56 13.21
N PHE A 377 4.50 9.74 14.51
CA PHE A 377 4.66 11.04 15.16
C PHE A 377 6.12 11.36 15.49
N TYR A 378 6.90 10.38 15.93
CA TYR A 378 8.26 10.60 16.43
C TYR A 378 9.35 10.37 15.39
N PHE A 379 9.09 9.61 14.33
CA PHE A 379 10.08 9.32 13.30
C PHE A 379 9.63 9.77 11.90
N GLU A 380 8.58 9.17 11.33
CA GLU A 380 8.19 9.36 9.92
C GLU A 380 7.95 10.84 9.58
N LYS A 381 7.06 11.49 10.31
CA LYS A 381 6.68 12.89 10.07
C LYS A 381 7.81 13.89 10.32
N PRO A 382 8.61 13.80 11.41
CA PRO A 382 9.77 14.65 11.63
C PRO A 382 10.86 14.50 10.55
N VAL A 383 11.24 13.25 10.23
CA VAL A 383 12.29 12.98 9.23
C VAL A 383 11.87 13.47 7.84
N MET A 384 10.61 13.21 7.45
CA MET A 384 10.08 13.72 6.19
C MET A 384 10.15 15.25 6.11
N LYS A 385 9.78 15.96 7.18
CA LYS A 385 9.87 17.44 7.25
C LYS A 385 11.32 17.90 7.12
N TRP A 386 12.23 17.27 7.81
CA TRP A 386 13.65 17.59 7.81
C TRP A 386 14.27 17.41 6.42
N LEU A 387 14.02 16.26 5.75
CA LEU A 387 14.51 16.00 4.39
C LEU A 387 13.97 17.03 3.38
N ARG A 388 12.68 17.38 3.47
CA ARG A 388 12.06 18.37 2.58
C ARG A 388 12.57 19.78 2.78
N ALA A 389 12.94 20.15 4.00
CA ALA A 389 13.51 21.46 4.30
C ALA A 389 14.87 21.66 3.64
N ARG A 390 15.66 20.59 3.44
CA ARG A 390 16.95 20.63 2.75
C ARG A 390 16.83 20.93 1.26
N MET A 391 15.76 20.50 0.60
CA MET A 391 15.51 20.81 -0.82
C MET A 391 15.31 22.32 -1.06
N LYS A 392 14.71 23.03 -0.09
CA LYS A 392 14.46 24.48 -0.21
C LYS A 392 15.71 25.34 -0.03
N LYS A 393 16.81 24.78 0.48
CA LYS A 393 18.08 25.48 0.75
C LYS A 393 19.14 25.32 -0.34
N ALA A 394 18.88 24.55 -1.40
CA ALA A 394 19.80 24.45 -2.53
C ALA A 394 19.87 25.84 -3.24
N PRO A 395 21.06 26.46 -3.40
CA PRO A 395 21.17 27.78 -4.01
C PRO A 395 20.65 27.73 -5.43
N THR A 396 19.75 28.65 -5.76
CA THR A 396 19.55 29.05 -7.16
C THR A 396 20.87 29.61 -7.62
N SER A 397 21.56 28.94 -8.53
CA SER A 397 22.71 29.46 -9.20
C SER A 397 22.29 30.63 -10.10
N SER A 398 22.21 31.82 -9.54
CA SER A 398 22.06 33.09 -10.25
C SER A 398 23.08 34.04 -9.67
N SER A 399 24.28 34.01 -10.23
CA SER A 399 25.17 35.16 -10.39
C SER A 399 26.53 34.67 -10.92
N ALA A 400 26.59 34.45 -12.20
CA ALA A 400 27.82 34.51 -12.94
C ALA A 400 27.54 35.45 -14.12
N THR A 401 27.49 36.74 -13.78
CA THR A 401 27.69 37.84 -14.74
C THR A 401 28.74 38.74 -14.11
N ALA A 402 29.94 38.59 -14.57
CA ALA A 402 30.93 39.68 -14.66
C ALA A 402 31.85 39.31 -15.80
#